data_5bdfd5beef3f0c72fcaf1cbe4826b191
#
_entry.id   5bdfd5beef3f0c72fcaf1cbe4826b191
#
_cell.length_a   1.000
_cell.length_b   1.000
_cell.length_c   1.000
_cell.angle_alpha   90.00
_cell.angle_beta   90.00
_cell.angle_gamma   90.00
#
_symmetry.space_group_name_H-M   'P 1'
#
loop_
_entity.id
_entity.type
_entity.pdbx_description
1 polymer ?
#
loop_
_entity_poly.entity_id
_entity_poly.type
_entity_poly.pdbx_seq_one_letter_code
_entity_poly.pdbx_strand_id
1 'polypeptide(L)'
;GTELGVWYTKDFDTSSPSWSQANAGMKDVRITDLDMRDDYKVFAATYGLGIYSSYFTETGGDPAIKISTDVENIIIFKGESGSFNVDYKALNDFNEEVEFSIDGLPQDTSVDYDPSNIITINQDGTLGITLNIDENADTKTYPLTINAVSTTQNKTVGLLLEVTSDDVDNDGVKNDVDNCPE
;
A
#
# COMPACT_ATOMS: atom_id res chain seq x y z
N GLY A 1 -3.31 2.89 -27.55
CA GLY A 1 -3.26 2.07 -28.77
C GLY A 1 -3.50 2.88 -30.03
N THR A 2 -2.88 2.52 -31.10
CA THR A 2 -3.01 3.15 -32.42
C THR A 2 -3.21 2.11 -33.51
N GLU A 3 -3.35 2.54 -34.77
CA GLU A 3 -3.35 1.64 -35.95
C GLU A 3 -1.98 1.02 -36.24
N LEU A 4 -0.91 1.56 -35.65
CA LEU A 4 0.49 1.12 -35.82
C LEU A 4 1.11 0.52 -34.55
N GLY A 5 0.27 0.05 -33.60
CA GLY A 5 0.72 -0.59 -32.39
C GLY A 5 0.50 0.23 -31.13
N VAL A 6 1.29 -0.06 -30.08
CA VAL A 6 1.25 0.60 -28.78
C VAL A 6 2.30 1.70 -28.73
N TRP A 7 1.92 2.86 -28.26
CA TRP A 7 2.80 4.01 -28.05
C TRP A 7 2.64 4.50 -26.61
N TYR A 8 3.71 4.96 -26.01
CA TYR A 8 3.73 5.50 -24.65
C TYR A 8 4.53 6.82 -24.58
N THR A 9 4.22 7.61 -23.61
CA THR A 9 4.96 8.83 -23.25
C THR A 9 5.23 8.83 -21.75
N LYS A 10 6.30 9.49 -21.32
CA LYS A 10 6.66 9.71 -19.92
C LYS A 10 6.52 11.17 -19.49
N ASP A 11 6.22 12.05 -20.42
CA ASP A 11 6.17 13.50 -20.26
C ASP A 11 4.81 14.07 -20.72
N PHE A 12 3.72 13.33 -20.43
CA PHE A 12 2.36 13.66 -20.87
C PHE A 12 1.91 15.08 -20.47
N ASP A 13 2.40 15.58 -19.31
CA ASP A 13 2.02 16.90 -18.77
C ASP A 13 2.78 18.07 -19.42
N THR A 14 3.69 17.78 -20.35
CA THR A 14 4.41 18.82 -21.09
C THR A 14 3.58 19.35 -22.26
N SER A 15 3.90 20.57 -22.71
CA SER A 15 3.23 21.17 -23.88
C SER A 15 3.49 20.45 -25.20
N SER A 16 4.49 19.56 -25.24
CA SER A 16 4.89 18.79 -26.43
C SER A 16 5.43 17.43 -26.00
N PRO A 17 4.57 16.47 -25.63
CA PRO A 17 4.98 15.15 -25.18
C PRO A 17 5.75 14.37 -26.23
N SER A 18 6.78 13.67 -25.81
CA SER A 18 7.55 12.75 -26.65
C SER A 18 6.91 11.36 -26.62
N TRP A 19 6.64 10.78 -27.79
CA TRP A 19 6.03 9.45 -27.89
C TRP A 19 7.00 8.42 -28.39
N SER A 20 7.06 7.27 -27.70
CA SER A 20 7.89 6.11 -28.08
C SER A 20 7.01 4.90 -28.38
N GLN A 21 7.41 4.13 -29.40
CA GLN A 21 6.70 2.91 -29.77
C GLN A 21 7.09 1.74 -28.85
N ALA A 22 6.11 0.98 -28.40
CA ALA A 22 6.26 -0.20 -27.51
C ALA A 22 5.81 -1.49 -28.20
N ASN A 23 6.34 -1.77 -29.39
CA ASN A 23 5.95 -2.92 -30.21
C ASN A 23 6.94 -4.10 -30.12
N ALA A 24 7.80 -4.20 -29.11
CA ALA A 24 8.78 -5.30 -29.00
C ALA A 24 8.09 -6.67 -29.12
N GLY A 25 8.45 -7.42 -30.16
CA GLY A 25 7.86 -8.74 -30.47
C GLY A 25 6.49 -8.71 -31.15
N MET A 26 5.90 -7.53 -31.37
CA MET A 26 4.63 -7.34 -32.06
C MET A 26 4.88 -6.63 -33.40
N LYS A 27 4.23 -7.07 -34.47
CA LYS A 27 4.23 -6.32 -35.74
C LYS A 27 3.38 -5.07 -35.61
N ASP A 28 3.60 -4.11 -36.51
CA ASP A 28 2.70 -2.96 -36.64
C ASP A 28 1.29 -3.46 -36.99
N VAL A 29 0.38 -3.29 -36.08
CA VAL A 29 -0.99 -3.78 -36.16
C VAL A 29 -1.90 -2.84 -35.39
N ARG A 30 -3.13 -2.72 -35.85
CA ARG A 30 -4.14 -1.92 -35.15
C ARG A 30 -4.44 -2.52 -33.76
N ILE A 31 -4.34 -1.69 -32.74
CA ILE A 31 -4.75 -2.03 -31.38
C ILE A 31 -6.23 -1.67 -31.23
N THR A 32 -7.02 -2.64 -30.84
CA THR A 32 -8.47 -2.49 -30.63
C THR A 32 -8.82 -2.17 -29.20
N ASP A 33 -7.98 -2.62 -28.25
CA ASP A 33 -8.16 -2.36 -26.83
C ASP A 33 -6.83 -2.47 -26.09
N LEU A 34 -6.70 -1.72 -24.97
CA LEU A 34 -5.58 -1.79 -24.04
C LEU A 34 -6.12 -1.89 -22.62
N ASP A 35 -5.62 -2.83 -21.86
CA ASP A 35 -5.91 -3.00 -20.44
C ASP A 35 -4.63 -3.17 -19.65
N MET A 36 -4.61 -2.66 -18.40
CA MET A 36 -3.44 -2.75 -17.52
C MET A 36 -3.86 -3.29 -16.16
N ARG A 37 -3.19 -4.36 -15.73
CA ARG A 37 -3.39 -4.93 -14.40
C ARG A 37 -2.58 -4.17 -13.34
N ASP A 38 -2.88 -4.46 -12.08
CA ASP A 38 -2.24 -3.85 -10.90
C ASP A 38 -0.73 -4.13 -10.81
N ASP A 39 -0.24 -5.21 -11.48
CA ASP A 39 1.18 -5.56 -11.58
C ASP A 39 1.90 -4.87 -12.76
N TYR A 40 1.30 -3.82 -13.32
CA TYR A 40 1.79 -3.09 -14.50
C TYR A 40 1.93 -3.95 -15.77
N LYS A 41 1.25 -5.08 -15.83
CA LYS A 41 1.17 -5.87 -17.04
C LYS A 41 0.10 -5.30 -17.97
N VAL A 42 0.53 -4.81 -19.11
CA VAL A 42 -0.35 -4.28 -20.17
C VAL A 42 -0.71 -5.39 -21.12
N PHE A 43 -1.98 -5.47 -21.48
CA PHE A 43 -2.52 -6.35 -22.50
C PHE A 43 -3.01 -5.50 -23.67
N ALA A 44 -2.59 -5.87 -24.88
CA ALA A 44 -3.00 -5.22 -26.12
C ALA A 44 -3.80 -6.21 -26.97
N ALA A 45 -5.08 -5.96 -27.15
CA ALA A 45 -5.91 -6.69 -28.12
C ALA A 45 -5.66 -6.12 -29.50
N THR A 46 -5.35 -6.97 -30.47
CA THR A 46 -4.98 -6.56 -31.81
C THR A 46 -6.02 -7.01 -32.83
N TYR A 47 -6.09 -6.27 -33.96
CA TYR A 47 -6.96 -6.67 -35.06
C TYR A 47 -6.32 -7.82 -35.86
N GLY A 48 -6.78 -9.04 -35.56
CA GLY A 48 -6.44 -10.25 -36.31
C GLY A 48 -5.14 -11.00 -35.94
N LEU A 49 -4.35 -10.51 -34.95
CA LEU A 49 -3.15 -11.15 -34.44
C LEU A 49 -3.22 -11.64 -33.00
N GLY A 50 -4.42 -11.58 -32.38
CA GLY A 50 -4.63 -12.02 -31.00
C GLY A 50 -4.28 -10.97 -29.95
N ILE A 51 -3.91 -11.44 -28.76
CA ILE A 51 -3.60 -10.59 -27.61
C ILE A 51 -2.11 -10.69 -27.30
N TYR A 52 -1.47 -9.54 -27.18
CA TYR A 52 -0.08 -9.42 -26.73
C TYR A 52 -0.05 -8.88 -25.31
N SER A 53 0.98 -9.24 -24.56
CA SER A 53 1.18 -8.66 -23.24
C SER A 53 2.66 -8.36 -22.99
N SER A 54 2.90 -7.29 -22.26
CA SER A 54 4.22 -6.91 -21.78
C SER A 54 4.09 -6.22 -20.44
N TYR A 55 5.15 -6.20 -19.66
CA TYR A 55 5.18 -5.35 -18.48
C TYR A 55 5.53 -3.93 -18.89
N PHE A 56 4.73 -2.97 -18.41
CA PHE A 56 5.07 -1.57 -18.46
C PHE A 56 6.09 -1.33 -17.34
N THR A 57 7.36 -1.60 -17.63
CA THR A 57 8.43 -1.29 -16.70
C THR A 57 8.63 0.22 -16.70
N GLU A 58 8.43 0.85 -15.56
CA GLU A 58 8.74 2.26 -15.32
C GLU A 58 10.27 2.50 -15.31
N THR A 59 11.00 2.00 -16.29
CA THR A 59 12.39 2.37 -16.49
C THR A 59 12.43 3.80 -17.02
N GLY A 60 12.50 4.77 -16.09
CA GLY A 60 12.66 6.18 -16.39
C GLY A 60 11.56 7.12 -15.92
N GLY A 61 10.67 6.72 -15.00
CA GLY A 61 9.91 7.64 -14.15
C GLY A 61 10.82 8.26 -13.08
N ASP A 62 10.31 9.30 -12.38
CA ASP A 62 11.01 9.80 -11.20
C ASP A 62 11.08 8.70 -10.11
N PRO A 63 12.15 8.67 -9.33
CA PRO A 63 12.24 7.79 -8.18
C PRO A 63 11.01 7.93 -7.28
N ALA A 64 10.38 6.82 -6.94
CA ALA A 64 9.13 6.82 -6.17
C ALA A 64 9.03 5.63 -5.23
N ILE A 65 8.18 5.77 -4.19
CA ILE A 65 7.79 4.68 -3.30
C ILE A 65 6.29 4.42 -3.42
N LYS A 66 5.91 3.15 -3.34
CA LYS A 66 4.52 2.72 -3.16
C LYS A 66 4.42 1.96 -1.84
N ILE A 67 3.33 2.19 -1.08
CA ILE A 67 3.04 1.48 0.17
C ILE A 67 1.65 0.87 0.12
N SER A 68 1.47 -0.25 0.82
CA SER A 68 0.19 -0.92 1.03
C SER A 68 0.22 -1.69 2.35
N THR A 69 -0.94 -1.95 2.94
CA THR A 69 -1.08 -2.82 4.12
C THR A 69 -1.52 -4.22 3.70
N ASP A 70 -1.12 -5.23 4.47
CA ASP A 70 -1.56 -6.62 4.29
C ASP A 70 -3.00 -6.87 4.77
N VAL A 71 -3.56 -5.93 5.55
CA VAL A 71 -4.92 -5.96 6.06
C VAL A 71 -5.61 -4.60 5.88
N GLU A 72 -6.92 -4.58 5.70
CA GLU A 72 -7.74 -3.36 5.64
C GLU A 72 -8.29 -2.96 7.01
N ASN A 73 -8.44 -3.93 7.91
CA ASN A 73 -8.89 -3.74 9.28
C ASN A 73 -8.17 -4.70 10.24
N ILE A 74 -8.02 -4.26 11.48
CA ILE A 74 -7.49 -5.05 12.59
C ILE A 74 -8.37 -4.84 13.83
N ILE A 75 -8.64 -5.93 14.56
CA ILE A 75 -9.39 -5.91 15.82
C ILE A 75 -8.41 -6.21 16.94
N ILE A 76 -8.36 -5.33 17.96
CA ILE A 76 -7.49 -5.52 19.13
C ILE A 76 -8.31 -5.25 20.40
N PHE A 77 -8.18 -6.12 21.38
CA PHE A 77 -8.79 -5.90 22.70
C PHE A 77 -8.01 -4.86 23.50
N LYS A 78 -8.71 -4.15 24.37
CA LYS A 78 -8.07 -3.22 25.34
C LYS A 78 -7.02 -3.96 26.16
N GLY A 79 -5.86 -3.34 26.37
CA GLY A 79 -4.73 -3.93 27.09
C GLY A 79 -3.95 -4.97 26.32
N GLU A 80 -4.32 -5.26 25.06
CA GLU A 80 -3.65 -6.26 24.23
C GLU A 80 -2.90 -5.59 23.06
N SER A 81 -2.12 -6.42 22.36
CA SER A 81 -1.34 -5.99 21.21
C SER A 81 -1.81 -6.70 19.93
N GLY A 82 -1.73 -5.99 18.81
CA GLY A 82 -1.99 -6.58 17.51
C GLY A 82 -0.99 -6.09 16.48
N SER A 83 -0.66 -6.93 15.50
CA SER A 83 0.38 -6.64 14.51
C SER A 83 -0.17 -6.76 13.10
N PHE A 84 0.38 -5.94 12.20
CA PHE A 84 0.15 -5.98 10.76
C PHE A 84 1.41 -5.56 10.02
N ASN A 85 1.40 -5.70 8.69
CA ASN A 85 2.55 -5.33 7.88
C ASN A 85 2.22 -4.21 6.90
N VAL A 86 3.21 -3.37 6.64
CA VAL A 86 3.23 -2.41 5.55
C VAL A 86 4.23 -2.88 4.51
N ASP A 87 3.74 -3.28 3.35
CA ASP A 87 4.57 -3.59 2.21
C ASP A 87 4.97 -2.31 1.49
N TYR A 88 6.25 -2.17 1.16
CA TYR A 88 6.75 -1.06 0.38
C TYR A 88 7.52 -1.51 -0.86
N LYS A 89 7.39 -0.74 -1.95
CA LYS A 89 8.07 -0.98 -3.21
C LYS A 89 8.88 0.24 -3.61
N ALA A 90 10.16 0.01 -3.92
CA ALA A 90 11.02 1.02 -4.52
C ALA A 90 10.84 1.00 -6.05
N LEU A 91 10.51 2.14 -6.63
CA LEU A 91 10.30 2.30 -8.06
C LEU A 91 11.34 3.26 -8.62
N ASN A 92 11.84 2.96 -9.84
CA ASN A 92 12.72 3.85 -10.59
C ASN A 92 13.99 4.27 -9.85
N ASP A 93 14.69 3.28 -9.28
CA ASP A 93 15.92 3.49 -8.50
C ASP A 93 15.74 4.42 -7.27
N PHE A 94 14.51 4.41 -6.68
CA PHE A 94 14.26 5.11 -5.42
C PHE A 94 15.27 4.63 -4.35
N ASN A 95 15.95 5.58 -3.70
CA ASN A 95 16.94 5.30 -2.68
C ASN A 95 17.01 6.47 -1.69
N GLU A 96 16.05 6.49 -0.76
CA GLU A 96 15.95 7.51 0.28
C GLU A 96 15.65 6.89 1.63
N GLU A 97 15.96 7.64 2.69
CA GLU A 97 15.47 7.37 4.02
C GLU A 97 13.99 7.77 4.10
N VAL A 98 13.16 6.85 4.58
CA VAL A 98 11.71 7.01 4.73
C VAL A 98 11.34 6.85 6.19
N GLU A 99 10.67 7.85 6.74
CA GLU A 99 10.10 7.81 8.08
C GLU A 99 8.63 7.38 8.01
N PHE A 100 8.29 6.35 8.78
CA PHE A 100 6.92 5.87 8.96
C PHE A 100 6.33 6.40 10.25
N SER A 101 5.07 6.83 10.19
CA SER A 101 4.28 7.25 11.35
C SER A 101 2.82 6.88 11.18
N ILE A 102 2.06 6.86 12.27
CA ILE A 102 0.63 6.55 12.25
C ILE A 102 -0.15 7.66 12.95
N ASP A 103 -1.13 8.19 12.25
CA ASP A 103 -2.11 9.14 12.80
C ASP A 103 -3.44 8.43 13.11
N GLY A 104 -4.18 8.98 14.07
CA GLY A 104 -5.53 8.52 14.43
C GLY A 104 -5.56 7.44 15.53
N LEU A 105 -4.43 7.13 16.14
CA LEU A 105 -4.33 6.15 17.23
C LEU A 105 -5.19 6.55 18.45
N PRO A 106 -5.70 5.56 19.21
CA PRO A 106 -6.25 5.79 20.56
C PRO A 106 -5.22 6.48 21.46
N GLN A 107 -5.72 7.17 22.49
CA GLN A 107 -4.85 7.76 23.50
C GLN A 107 -4.03 6.65 24.19
N ASP A 108 -2.80 6.98 24.57
CA ASP A 108 -1.84 6.13 25.29
C ASP A 108 -1.49 4.81 24.57
N THR A 109 -1.78 4.69 23.27
CA THR A 109 -1.31 3.60 22.41
C THR A 109 0.17 3.77 22.08
N SER A 110 0.99 2.74 22.30
CA SER A 110 2.36 2.69 21.80
C SER A 110 2.47 1.88 20.52
N VAL A 111 3.46 2.23 19.69
CA VAL A 111 3.71 1.58 18.41
C VAL A 111 5.15 1.07 18.36
N ASP A 112 5.31 -0.21 18.06
CA ASP A 112 6.61 -0.81 17.79
C ASP A 112 6.78 -1.07 16.31
N TYR A 113 7.96 -0.80 15.77
CA TYR A 113 8.32 -0.98 14.36
C TYR A 113 9.47 -1.99 14.24
N ASP A 114 9.33 -2.94 13.33
CA ASP A 114 10.35 -3.93 13.02
C ASP A 114 10.73 -3.87 11.53
N PRO A 115 11.95 -3.49 11.16
CA PRO A 115 13.13 -3.27 12.01
C PRO A 115 13.19 -1.87 12.67
N SER A 116 12.56 -0.83 12.13
CA SER A 116 12.58 0.56 12.61
C SER A 116 11.52 1.39 11.90
N ASN A 117 11.06 2.49 12.51
CA ASN A 117 10.19 3.47 11.84
C ASN A 117 10.94 4.31 10.79
N ILE A 118 12.27 4.27 10.76
CA ILE A 118 13.11 4.95 9.76
C ILE A 118 13.91 3.88 9.01
N ILE A 119 13.69 3.78 7.70
CA ILE A 119 14.28 2.74 6.85
C ILE A 119 14.81 3.40 5.56
N THR A 120 16.05 3.06 5.17
CA THR A 120 16.53 3.38 3.82
C THR A 120 15.89 2.39 2.83
N ILE A 121 14.99 2.89 1.98
CA ILE A 121 14.28 2.09 0.98
C ILE A 121 15.00 2.24 -0.36
N ASN A 122 15.60 1.14 -0.83
CA ASN A 122 16.24 1.01 -2.14
C ASN A 122 15.84 -0.27 -2.88
N GLN A 123 14.97 -1.07 -2.29
CA GLN A 123 14.38 -2.28 -2.82
C GLN A 123 13.02 -2.52 -2.17
N ASP A 124 12.25 -3.45 -2.70
CA ASP A 124 11.00 -3.88 -2.11
C ASP A 124 11.23 -4.55 -0.76
N GLY A 125 10.29 -4.38 0.17
CA GLY A 125 10.35 -4.98 1.50
C GLY A 125 9.07 -4.78 2.29
N THR A 126 9.14 -5.18 3.57
CA THR A 126 8.01 -5.15 4.50
C THR A 126 8.46 -4.55 5.83
N LEU A 127 7.61 -3.71 6.42
CA LEU A 127 7.75 -3.16 7.76
C LEU A 127 6.69 -3.78 8.65
N GLY A 128 7.11 -4.49 9.70
CA GLY A 128 6.22 -4.97 10.76
C GLY A 128 5.83 -3.84 11.70
N ILE A 129 4.55 -3.74 12.04
CA ILE A 129 4.02 -2.75 12.99
C ILE A 129 3.20 -3.48 14.04
N THR A 130 3.49 -3.20 15.31
CA THR A 130 2.72 -3.69 16.45
C THR A 130 2.11 -2.51 17.19
N LEU A 131 0.79 -2.54 17.37
CA LEU A 131 0.04 -1.59 18.19
C LEU A 131 -0.21 -2.20 19.56
N ASN A 132 0.18 -1.48 20.63
CA ASN A 132 -0.09 -1.87 22.00
C ASN A 132 -1.18 -0.94 22.55
N ILE A 133 -2.39 -1.46 22.70
CA ILE A 133 -3.57 -0.69 23.08
C ILE A 133 -3.63 -0.60 24.62
N ASP A 134 -3.80 0.63 25.13
CA ASP A 134 -3.98 0.84 26.58
C ASP A 134 -5.30 0.21 27.06
N GLU A 135 -5.31 -0.30 28.30
CA GLU A 135 -6.50 -0.91 28.92
C GLU A 135 -7.66 0.09 29.12
N ASN A 136 -7.35 1.39 29.17
CA ASN A 136 -8.33 2.47 29.32
C ASN A 136 -8.77 3.07 27.97
N ALA A 137 -8.32 2.53 26.84
CA ALA A 137 -8.74 3.00 25.53
C ALA A 137 -10.26 2.86 25.33
N ASP A 138 -10.88 3.83 24.66
CA ASP A 138 -12.30 3.75 24.30
C ASP A 138 -12.54 2.61 23.28
N THR A 139 -13.60 1.82 23.53
CA THR A 139 -14.05 0.78 22.59
C THR A 139 -14.81 1.44 21.42
N LYS A 140 -14.15 1.58 20.30
CA LYS A 140 -14.70 2.12 19.05
C LYS A 140 -13.79 1.82 17.86
N THR A 141 -14.24 2.16 16.67
CA THR A 141 -13.41 2.12 15.45
C THR A 141 -12.63 3.41 15.30
N TYR A 142 -11.34 3.28 15.05
CA TYR A 142 -10.38 4.35 14.79
C TYR A 142 -9.90 4.26 13.33
N PRO A 143 -10.15 5.28 12.50
CA PRO A 143 -9.53 5.37 11.18
C PRO A 143 -8.07 5.78 11.34
N LEU A 144 -7.16 4.86 11.05
CA LEU A 144 -5.73 5.10 11.09
C LEU A 144 -5.23 5.55 9.72
N THR A 145 -4.23 6.41 9.70
CA THR A 145 -3.48 6.79 8.50
C THR A 145 -2.01 6.50 8.75
N ILE A 146 -1.45 5.56 7.98
CA ILE A 146 -0.02 5.27 7.98
C ILE A 146 0.63 6.21 6.97
N ASN A 147 1.60 6.99 7.41
CA ASN A 147 2.37 7.91 6.59
C ASN A 147 3.76 7.34 6.32
N ALA A 148 4.26 7.50 5.11
CA ALA A 148 5.64 7.22 4.71
C ALA A 148 6.21 8.47 4.05
N VAL A 149 7.12 9.14 4.72
CA VAL A 149 7.65 10.44 4.33
C VAL A 149 9.15 10.36 4.08
N SER A 150 9.59 10.81 2.92
CA SER A 150 11.01 11.00 2.59
C SER A 150 11.26 12.45 2.17
N THR A 151 12.48 12.74 1.72
CA THR A 151 12.83 14.07 1.22
C THR A 151 12.01 14.47 -0.01
N THR A 152 11.68 13.51 -0.88
CA THR A 152 11.00 13.79 -2.17
C THR A 152 9.59 13.22 -2.24
N GLN A 153 9.20 12.28 -1.36
CA GLN A 153 7.94 11.56 -1.42
C GLN A 153 7.16 11.65 -0.10
N ASN A 154 5.84 11.73 -0.24
CA ASN A 154 4.89 11.57 0.85
C ASN A 154 3.78 10.63 0.38
N LYS A 155 3.66 9.46 1.01
CA LYS A 155 2.64 8.45 0.71
C LYS A 155 1.88 8.09 1.96
N THR A 156 0.60 7.78 1.78
CA THR A 156 -0.29 7.39 2.88
C THR A 156 -1.09 6.15 2.51
N VAL A 157 -1.42 5.34 3.50
CA VAL A 157 -2.36 4.24 3.38
C VAL A 157 -3.27 4.20 4.61
N GLY A 158 -4.56 3.94 4.40
CA GLY A 158 -5.56 3.86 5.47
C GLY A 158 -5.67 2.44 6.03
N LEU A 159 -6.01 2.34 7.32
CA LEU A 159 -6.32 1.11 8.03
C LEU A 159 -7.43 1.41 9.06
N LEU A 160 -8.38 0.50 9.27
CA LEU A 160 -9.35 0.59 10.35
C LEU A 160 -8.89 -0.25 11.55
N LEU A 161 -8.74 0.40 12.71
CA LEU A 161 -8.53 -0.27 13.99
C LEU A 161 -9.87 -0.32 14.75
N GLU A 162 -10.35 -1.50 15.06
CA GLU A 162 -11.46 -1.71 15.98
C GLU A 162 -10.89 -2.08 17.35
N VAL A 163 -11.08 -1.20 18.34
CA VAL A 163 -10.77 -1.50 19.73
C VAL A 163 -12.03 -2.03 20.40
N THR A 164 -11.94 -3.22 20.98
CA THR A 164 -13.05 -3.89 21.67
C THR A 164 -12.66 -4.31 23.08
N SER A 165 -13.66 -4.69 23.90
CA SER A 165 -13.45 -5.21 25.25
C SER A 165 -13.63 -6.72 25.25
N ASP A 166 -12.81 -7.42 26.01
CA ASP A 166 -12.98 -8.83 26.37
C ASP A 166 -13.82 -9.02 27.65
N ASP A 167 -14.47 -7.96 28.12
CA ASP A 167 -15.34 -7.89 29.29
C ASP A 167 -16.67 -7.29 28.82
N VAL A 168 -17.67 -8.16 28.54
CA VAL A 168 -18.93 -7.77 27.90
C VAL A 168 -19.85 -7.04 28.85
N ASP A 169 -19.92 -7.42 30.14
CA ASP A 169 -20.79 -6.81 31.15
C ASP A 169 -20.11 -5.69 31.93
N ASN A 170 -18.80 -5.47 31.68
CA ASN A 170 -17.95 -4.42 32.32
C ASN A 170 -17.87 -4.54 33.85
N ASP A 171 -17.87 -5.77 34.38
CA ASP A 171 -17.70 -6.03 35.82
C ASP A 171 -16.22 -6.08 36.24
N GLY A 172 -15.28 -6.02 35.29
CA GLY A 172 -13.84 -6.04 35.46
C GLY A 172 -13.22 -7.44 35.39
N VAL A 173 -14.00 -8.44 35.00
CA VAL A 173 -13.55 -9.83 34.75
C VAL A 173 -13.65 -10.13 33.27
N LYS A 174 -12.56 -10.62 32.65
CA LYS A 174 -12.58 -11.01 31.25
C LYS A 174 -13.51 -12.21 31.02
N ASN A 175 -14.20 -12.23 29.88
CA ASN A 175 -15.20 -13.27 29.53
C ASN A 175 -14.67 -14.71 29.60
N ASP A 176 -13.36 -14.94 29.38
CA ASP A 176 -12.74 -16.26 29.42
C ASP A 176 -12.57 -16.83 30.82
N VAL A 177 -12.59 -15.97 31.85
CA VAL A 177 -12.45 -16.34 33.26
C VAL A 177 -13.68 -16.00 34.09
N ASP A 178 -14.64 -15.32 33.51
CA ASP A 178 -15.91 -14.95 34.12
C ASP A 178 -16.90 -16.10 34.11
N ASN A 179 -17.62 -16.30 35.25
CA ASN A 179 -18.67 -17.34 35.33
C ASN A 179 -20.04 -16.82 34.89
N CYS A 180 -20.17 -15.55 34.55
CA CYS A 180 -21.42 -14.90 34.11
C CYS A 180 -21.17 -13.85 33.01
N PRO A 181 -20.58 -14.22 31.88
CA PRO A 181 -20.06 -13.30 30.86
C PRO A 181 -21.16 -12.69 29.96
N GLU A 182 -22.32 -12.31 30.54
CA GLU A 182 -23.47 -11.76 29.79
C GLU A 182 -23.50 -10.22 29.79
#